data_7d88ce4de62a64efe838d5715f342018
#
_entry.id   7d88ce4de62a64efe838d5715f342018
#
_cell.length_a   1.000
_cell.length_b   1.000
_cell.length_c   1.000
_cell.angle_alpha   90.00
_cell.angle_beta   90.00
_cell.angle_gamma   90.00
#
_symmetry.space_group_name_H-M   'P 1'
#
loop_
_entity.id
_entity.type
_entity.pdbx_description
1 polymer ?
#
loop_
_entity_poly.entity_id
_entity_poly.type
_entity_poly.pdbx_seq_one_letter_code
_entity_poly.pdbx_strand_id
1 'polypeptide(L)'
;MKSLWKILPLVFVALLVASCDKLKGGSGAGYEMEAFGFQSEEDGKWGIMDMDGNVIVKPKFEGSITAVINGSFSVYDEEESEYTLYSLVDNKPKKIGKYRDVGGFTGNLCPAFDEDCNAKYIDKEGKTVLDLKKINGKRVVAAFNFFCGRAMVKLENEKWGYINEKGETVIPFKYADAWNFSDDVAIVFLQLPDEPNAKWMVIDKDGNELFTKKFKDMSPNDYKFSGGYLVVNDKNDNHCIIDKKGEVVKKLKEELNITNVPINGLFTIFNIDEEQHGLMDLEGNWVLKDKYESVVYNGKLLAASTDEEKFSLFSTKGEKLGRLPRGGVILFDPEFKNSGNRMLVGSYEDGYKLLDGEGKKIDTAEDIYQYSLFYYWGASCEGEEEYYEDYDEEDDDPDAEVYDEDEDIEDYED
;
A
#
# COMPACT_ATOMS: atom_id res chain seq x y z
N MET A 1 -20.01 13.53 27.76
CA MET A 1 -20.08 12.32 26.90
C MET A 1 -18.74 12.14 26.22
N LYS A 2 -17.93 11.17 26.64
CA LYS A 2 -16.60 10.92 26.10
C LYS A 2 -16.76 10.10 24.82
N SER A 3 -16.53 10.70 23.65
CA SER A 3 -16.49 9.96 22.39
C SER A 3 -15.16 9.19 22.34
N LEU A 4 -15.25 7.89 22.50
CA LEU A 4 -14.18 6.96 22.18
C LEU A 4 -14.04 6.90 20.63
N TRP A 5 -13.03 7.54 20.12
CA TRP A 5 -12.49 7.18 18.81
C TRP A 5 -11.84 5.80 18.98
N LYS A 6 -12.55 4.77 18.59
CA LYS A 6 -11.94 3.47 18.35
C LYS A 6 -11.09 3.65 17.08
N ILE A 7 -9.79 3.74 17.28
CA ILE A 7 -8.83 3.56 16.18
C ILE A 7 -9.00 2.09 15.77
N LEU A 8 -9.71 1.86 14.67
CA LEU A 8 -9.65 0.57 13.99
C LEU A 8 -8.17 0.34 13.63
N PRO A 9 -7.59 -0.82 13.92
CA PRO A 9 -6.35 -1.19 13.31
C PRO A 9 -6.63 -1.29 11.80
N LEU A 10 -6.10 -0.34 11.04
CA LEU A 10 -6.06 -0.43 9.59
C LEU A 10 -5.23 -1.68 9.28
N VAL A 11 -5.90 -2.74 8.86
CA VAL A 11 -5.26 -3.89 8.24
C VAL A 11 -4.75 -3.41 6.88
N PHE A 12 -3.58 -2.80 6.86
CA PHE A 12 -2.85 -2.55 5.63
C PHE A 12 -2.30 -3.88 5.15
N VAL A 13 -3.08 -4.59 4.35
CA VAL A 13 -2.50 -5.54 3.41
C VAL A 13 -1.73 -4.68 2.42
N ALA A 14 -0.41 -4.64 2.55
CA ALA A 14 0.46 -4.01 1.56
C ALA A 14 0.45 -4.86 0.28
N LEU A 15 -0.68 -4.89 -0.41
CA LEU A 15 -0.84 -5.47 -1.75
C LEU A 15 -0.24 -4.49 -2.76
N LEU A 16 1.07 -4.53 -2.91
CA LEU A 16 1.77 -3.76 -3.95
C LEU A 16 2.55 -4.70 -4.86
N VAL A 17 2.14 -4.77 -6.02
CA VAL A 17 2.22 -5.69 -7.10
C VAL A 17 3.29 -5.40 -8.13
N ALA A 18 3.98 -6.40 -8.55
CA ALA A 18 4.66 -6.44 -9.83
C ALA A 18 4.17 -7.63 -10.66
N SER A 19 3.10 -7.47 -11.42
CA SER A 19 2.61 -8.53 -12.31
C SER A 19 3.23 -8.51 -13.71
N CYS A 20 4.19 -7.62 -13.98
CA CYS A 20 4.85 -7.51 -15.28
C CYS A 20 5.89 -8.60 -15.59
N ASP A 21 6.18 -9.50 -14.65
CA ASP A 21 7.34 -10.40 -14.73
C ASP A 21 7.14 -11.72 -15.51
N LYS A 22 5.99 -11.98 -16.07
CA LYS A 22 5.73 -13.29 -16.74
C LYS A 22 5.99 -13.33 -18.24
N LEU A 23 6.45 -12.25 -18.86
CA LEU A 23 6.77 -12.25 -20.28
C LEU A 23 8.29 -12.20 -20.51
N LYS A 24 8.83 -13.28 -21.04
CA LYS A 24 10.23 -13.45 -21.48
C LYS A 24 10.67 -12.28 -22.37
N GLY A 25 11.63 -11.47 -21.89
CA GLY A 25 12.39 -10.56 -22.74
C GLY A 25 12.45 -9.10 -22.35
N GLY A 26 11.96 -8.70 -21.18
CA GLY A 26 12.19 -7.37 -20.61
C GLY A 26 12.99 -7.48 -19.31
N SER A 27 13.76 -6.48 -18.98
CA SER A 27 14.43 -6.32 -17.69
C SER A 27 13.42 -6.06 -16.56
N GLY A 28 12.48 -6.97 -16.38
CA GLY A 28 11.56 -7.02 -15.25
C GLY A 28 12.35 -7.42 -14.03
N ALA A 29 12.82 -6.48 -13.26
CA ALA A 29 13.38 -6.75 -11.96
C ALA A 29 12.23 -7.16 -11.05
N GLY A 30 12.19 -8.43 -10.68
CA GLY A 30 11.29 -8.92 -9.63
C GLY A 30 11.55 -8.15 -8.34
N TYR A 31 10.49 -7.94 -7.57
CA TYR A 31 10.60 -7.38 -6.22
C TYR A 31 10.88 -8.53 -5.27
N GLU A 32 12.06 -8.52 -4.66
CA GLU A 32 12.41 -9.49 -3.63
C GLU A 32 12.36 -8.79 -2.27
N MET A 33 11.33 -9.07 -1.47
CA MET A 33 11.40 -8.75 -0.05
C MET A 33 12.30 -9.79 0.61
N GLU A 34 13.42 -9.34 1.12
CA GLU A 34 14.44 -10.19 1.72
C GLU A 34 14.30 -10.23 3.24
N ALA A 35 13.82 -9.13 3.80
CA ALA A 35 13.72 -8.95 5.23
C ALA A 35 12.74 -7.81 5.56
N PHE A 36 12.34 -7.70 6.80
CA PHE A 36 11.46 -6.65 7.30
C PHE A 36 12.07 -5.92 8.49
N GLY A 37 11.63 -4.68 8.70
CA GLY A 37 11.96 -3.93 9.90
C GLY A 37 11.24 -4.49 11.12
N PHE A 38 11.94 -4.67 12.22
CA PHE A 38 11.32 -4.98 13.52
C PHE A 38 11.85 -4.05 14.60
N GLN A 39 11.02 -3.77 15.58
CA GLN A 39 11.37 -2.98 16.75
C GLN A 39 11.40 -3.89 17.97
N SER A 40 12.45 -3.80 18.77
CA SER A 40 12.51 -4.49 20.06
C SER A 40 11.81 -3.66 21.14
N GLU A 41 11.25 -4.34 22.14
CA GLU A 41 10.61 -3.68 23.28
C GLU A 41 11.62 -2.94 24.18
N GLU A 42 12.89 -3.42 24.23
CA GLU A 42 13.86 -3.00 25.24
C GLU A 42 14.31 -1.54 25.10
N ASP A 43 14.55 -1.07 23.87
CA ASP A 43 15.08 0.26 23.64
C ASP A 43 14.34 1.06 22.55
N GLY A 44 13.25 0.51 22.01
CA GLY A 44 12.43 1.13 20.96
C GLY A 44 13.15 1.32 19.62
N LYS A 45 14.33 0.71 19.44
CA LYS A 45 15.11 0.83 18.22
C LYS A 45 14.72 -0.20 17.17
N TRP A 46 14.92 0.19 15.92
CA TRP A 46 14.64 -0.67 14.78
C TRP A 46 15.86 -1.50 14.37
N GLY A 47 15.61 -2.77 14.09
CA GLY A 47 16.50 -3.73 13.47
C GLY A 47 15.94 -4.31 12.19
N ILE A 48 16.62 -5.28 11.61
CA ILE A 48 16.17 -6.00 10.41
C ILE A 48 16.20 -7.49 10.70
N MET A 49 15.09 -8.17 10.40
CA MET A 49 14.90 -9.62 10.53
C MET A 49 14.53 -10.23 9.18
N ASP A 50 15.12 -11.39 8.86
CA ASP A 50 14.76 -12.13 7.65
C ASP A 50 13.46 -12.94 7.83
N MET A 51 13.00 -13.57 6.75
CA MET A 51 11.79 -14.37 6.73
C MET A 51 11.90 -15.72 7.46
N ASP A 52 13.09 -16.06 7.92
CA ASP A 52 13.38 -17.26 8.71
C ASP A 52 13.58 -16.93 10.21
N GLY A 53 13.37 -15.66 10.60
CA GLY A 53 13.45 -15.20 11.99
C GLY A 53 14.87 -14.86 12.46
N ASN A 54 15.85 -14.82 11.56
CA ASN A 54 17.20 -14.44 11.92
C ASN A 54 17.36 -12.93 11.96
N VAL A 55 17.99 -12.39 13.00
CA VAL A 55 18.34 -10.97 13.06
C VAL A 55 19.52 -10.70 12.14
N ILE A 56 19.25 -10.01 11.02
CA ILE A 56 20.28 -9.57 10.06
C ILE A 56 21.01 -8.34 10.59
N VAL A 57 20.25 -7.36 11.10
CA VAL A 57 20.79 -6.16 11.73
C VAL A 57 20.14 -6.01 13.10
N LYS A 58 20.97 -6.01 14.15
CA LYS A 58 20.48 -5.77 15.52
C LYS A 58 19.82 -4.39 15.62
N PRO A 59 18.82 -4.23 16.50
CA PRO A 59 18.20 -2.95 16.76
C PRO A 59 19.24 -1.86 17.04
N LYS A 60 19.21 -0.78 16.26
CA LYS A 60 20.14 0.35 16.39
C LYS A 60 19.66 1.63 15.74
N PHE A 61 18.66 1.59 14.88
CA PHE A 61 18.11 2.76 14.20
C PHE A 61 17.01 3.38 15.06
N GLU A 62 17.07 4.69 15.28
CA GLU A 62 16.09 5.44 16.08
C GLU A 62 14.89 5.83 15.24
N GLY A 63 15.12 6.18 13.96
CA GLY A 63 14.06 6.53 13.02
C GLY A 63 13.35 5.32 12.42
N SER A 64 12.18 5.55 11.88
CA SER A 64 11.38 4.51 11.22
C SER A 64 12.12 3.91 10.01
N ILE A 65 11.94 2.60 9.80
CA ILE A 65 12.69 1.85 8.79
C ILE A 65 11.72 1.22 7.78
N THR A 66 12.14 1.12 6.52
CA THR A 66 11.38 0.37 5.51
C THR A 66 11.75 -1.13 5.54
N ALA A 67 10.94 -1.96 4.88
CA ALA A 67 11.32 -3.32 4.55
C ALA A 67 12.56 -3.33 3.64
N VAL A 68 13.30 -4.43 3.64
CA VAL A 68 14.42 -4.65 2.71
C VAL A 68 13.88 -5.25 1.42
N ILE A 69 13.92 -4.47 0.35
CA ILE A 69 13.49 -4.90 -0.98
C ILE A 69 14.65 -4.69 -1.96
N ASN A 70 14.95 -5.71 -2.76
CA ASN A 70 16.06 -5.70 -3.72
C ASN A 70 17.39 -5.28 -3.08
N GLY A 71 17.63 -5.71 -1.84
CA GLY A 71 18.87 -5.47 -1.09
C GLY A 71 19.00 -4.05 -0.54
N SER A 72 17.93 -3.28 -0.43
CA SER A 72 17.98 -1.90 0.09
C SER A 72 16.82 -1.58 1.04
N PHE A 73 17.06 -0.63 1.92
CA PHE A 73 16.08 -0.07 2.84
C PHE A 73 16.43 1.38 3.16
N SER A 74 15.48 2.15 3.63
CA SER A 74 15.69 3.52 4.11
C SER A 74 15.31 3.67 5.58
N VAL A 75 15.95 4.62 6.23
CA VAL A 75 15.67 5.05 7.61
C VAL A 75 15.29 6.51 7.54
N TYR A 76 14.13 6.86 8.06
CA TYR A 76 13.66 8.24 8.17
C TYR A 76 14.12 8.85 9.48
N ASP A 77 14.71 10.01 9.40
CA ASP A 77 15.15 10.84 10.53
C ASP A 77 14.11 11.94 10.73
N GLU A 78 13.34 11.86 11.82
CA GLU A 78 12.26 12.82 12.11
C GLU A 78 12.78 14.22 12.45
N GLU A 79 13.97 14.31 13.06
CA GLU A 79 14.56 15.61 13.45
C GLU A 79 15.09 16.36 12.22
N GLU A 80 15.73 15.66 11.29
CA GLU A 80 16.31 16.24 10.07
C GLU A 80 15.31 16.28 8.91
N SER A 81 14.17 15.58 9.04
CA SER A 81 13.19 15.37 7.95
C SER A 81 13.82 14.85 6.67
N GLU A 82 14.70 13.88 6.81
CA GLU A 82 15.48 13.27 5.72
C GLU A 82 15.50 11.76 5.80
N TYR A 83 15.72 11.15 4.63
CA TYR A 83 15.93 9.70 4.52
C TYR A 83 17.40 9.37 4.36
N THR A 84 17.88 8.40 5.12
CA THR A 84 19.15 7.74 4.83
C THR A 84 18.89 6.40 4.14
N LEU A 85 19.32 6.27 2.89
CA LEU A 85 19.22 5.05 2.11
C LEU A 85 20.42 4.14 2.35
N TYR A 86 20.16 2.86 2.56
CA TYR A 86 21.17 1.82 2.77
C TYR A 86 21.03 0.68 1.76
N SER A 87 22.14 0.10 1.34
CA SER A 87 22.19 -1.24 0.76
C SER A 87 22.57 -2.25 1.83
N LEU A 88 22.05 -3.47 1.71
CA LEU A 88 22.42 -4.60 2.55
C LEU A 88 23.45 -5.46 1.80
N VAL A 89 24.71 -5.39 2.22
CA VAL A 89 25.82 -6.14 1.63
C VAL A 89 26.36 -7.14 2.66
N ASP A 90 26.31 -8.42 2.37
CA ASP A 90 26.73 -9.49 3.29
C ASP A 90 26.06 -9.33 4.69
N ASN A 91 24.78 -9.06 4.71
CA ASN A 91 23.98 -8.80 5.90
C ASN A 91 24.46 -7.59 6.74
N LYS A 92 25.16 -6.65 6.12
CA LYS A 92 25.60 -5.41 6.77
C LYS A 92 25.06 -4.19 6.05
N PRO A 93 24.46 -3.25 6.77
CA PRO A 93 23.98 -2.00 6.17
C PRO A 93 25.17 -1.14 5.73
N LYS A 94 25.20 -0.79 4.46
CA LYS A 94 26.14 0.14 3.86
C LYS A 94 25.35 1.37 3.40
N LYS A 95 25.67 2.54 3.96
CA LYS A 95 25.04 3.80 3.58
C LYS A 95 25.30 4.12 2.11
N ILE A 96 24.23 4.43 1.37
CA ILE A 96 24.28 4.91 -0.02
C ILE A 96 24.30 6.44 -0.03
N GLY A 97 23.37 7.10 0.69
CA GLY A 97 23.27 8.56 0.75
C GLY A 97 22.18 9.03 1.68
N LYS A 98 22.12 10.35 1.88
CA LYS A 98 20.99 11.07 2.49
C LYS A 98 20.24 11.81 1.40
N TYR A 99 18.92 11.85 1.52
CA TYR A 99 18.01 12.43 0.54
C TYR A 99 16.84 13.08 1.28
N ARG A 100 16.31 14.16 0.73
CA ARG A 100 15.08 14.77 1.26
C ARG A 100 13.92 13.78 1.13
N ASP A 101 13.83 13.08 0.00
CA ASP A 101 12.93 11.95 -0.17
C ASP A 101 13.55 10.91 -1.12
N VAL A 102 13.22 9.64 -0.92
CA VAL A 102 13.80 8.53 -1.68
C VAL A 102 12.83 7.36 -1.74
N GLY A 103 12.63 6.83 -2.94
CA GLY A 103 11.94 5.56 -3.14
C GLY A 103 12.82 4.36 -2.83
N GLY A 104 12.43 3.21 -3.31
CA GLY A 104 13.25 2.01 -3.28
C GLY A 104 13.82 1.66 -4.64
N PHE A 105 14.66 0.64 -4.70
CA PHE A 105 15.19 0.15 -5.96
C PHE A 105 14.20 -0.74 -6.71
N THR A 106 13.97 -0.42 -7.98
CA THR A 106 13.42 -1.35 -8.96
C THR A 106 14.51 -1.64 -9.98
N GLY A 107 14.92 -2.89 -10.04
CA GLY A 107 16.14 -3.24 -10.79
C GLY A 107 17.36 -2.52 -10.22
N ASN A 108 17.96 -1.64 -11.01
CA ASN A 108 19.15 -0.88 -10.65
C ASN A 108 18.87 0.61 -10.41
N LEU A 109 17.64 1.06 -10.49
CA LEU A 109 17.27 2.48 -10.42
C LEU A 109 16.37 2.75 -9.22
N CYS A 110 16.68 3.84 -8.50
CA CYS A 110 15.92 4.33 -7.37
C CYS A 110 15.66 5.83 -7.56
N PRO A 111 14.41 6.30 -7.50
CA PRO A 111 14.10 7.72 -7.54
C PRO A 111 14.51 8.38 -6.22
N ALA A 112 15.08 9.57 -6.30
CA ALA A 112 15.53 10.34 -5.14
C ALA A 112 15.42 11.85 -5.41
N PHE A 113 15.19 12.60 -4.35
CA PHE A 113 15.29 14.07 -4.32
C PHE A 113 16.39 14.49 -3.37
N ASP A 114 17.27 15.38 -3.83
CA ASP A 114 18.30 15.96 -2.96
C ASP A 114 17.74 17.09 -2.07
N GLU A 115 18.60 17.66 -1.22
CA GLU A 115 18.25 18.74 -0.30
C GLU A 115 17.64 19.97 -1.02
N ASP A 116 18.03 20.23 -2.28
CA ASP A 116 17.50 21.28 -3.13
C ASP A 116 16.24 20.88 -3.91
N CYS A 117 15.63 19.75 -3.59
CA CYS A 117 14.47 19.19 -4.32
C CYS A 117 14.73 18.92 -5.81
N ASN A 118 15.95 18.54 -6.18
CA ASN A 118 16.23 18.13 -7.54
C ASN A 118 16.00 16.61 -7.70
N ALA A 119 15.09 16.25 -8.60
CA ALA A 119 14.78 14.87 -8.92
C ALA A 119 15.92 14.19 -9.70
N LYS A 120 16.19 12.95 -9.35
CA LYS A 120 17.17 12.08 -10.02
C LYS A 120 16.82 10.61 -9.84
N TYR A 121 17.39 9.75 -10.70
CA TYR A 121 17.50 8.32 -10.39
C TYR A 121 18.95 7.97 -10.12
N ILE A 122 19.15 7.20 -9.08
CA ILE A 122 20.46 6.75 -8.62
C ILE A 122 20.62 5.23 -8.81
N ASP A 123 21.86 4.77 -8.92
CA ASP A 123 22.21 3.35 -8.85
C ASP A 123 22.48 2.90 -7.39
N LYS A 124 22.77 1.62 -7.20
CA LYS A 124 23.04 1.00 -5.88
C LYS A 124 24.30 1.53 -5.19
N GLU A 125 25.17 2.22 -5.90
CA GLU A 125 26.33 2.94 -5.39
C GLU A 125 26.03 4.41 -5.03
N GLY A 126 24.81 4.89 -5.31
CA GLY A 126 24.37 6.27 -5.06
C GLY A 126 24.76 7.25 -6.17
N LYS A 127 25.27 6.75 -7.30
CA LYS A 127 25.61 7.59 -8.44
C LYS A 127 24.35 7.96 -9.22
N THR A 128 24.23 9.24 -9.58
CA THR A 128 23.17 9.70 -10.46
C THR A 128 23.30 9.08 -11.85
N VAL A 129 22.27 8.33 -12.25
CA VAL A 129 22.12 7.72 -13.58
C VAL A 129 21.28 8.60 -14.49
N LEU A 130 20.15 9.12 -13.96
CA LEU A 130 19.29 10.07 -14.68
C LEU A 130 19.20 11.35 -13.84
N ASP A 131 19.53 12.48 -14.44
CA ASP A 131 19.27 13.80 -13.87
C ASP A 131 17.94 14.32 -14.44
N LEU A 132 16.94 14.42 -13.59
CA LEU A 132 15.58 14.79 -13.96
C LEU A 132 15.13 16.12 -13.35
N LYS A 133 16.06 17.04 -13.05
CA LYS A 133 15.71 18.35 -12.48
C LYS A 133 14.60 19.05 -13.27
N LYS A 134 14.63 18.93 -14.60
CA LYS A 134 13.62 19.49 -15.50
C LYS A 134 13.34 18.59 -16.67
N ILE A 135 12.06 18.47 -17.03
CA ILE A 135 11.58 17.88 -18.28
C ILE A 135 10.76 18.93 -19.02
N ASN A 136 11.08 19.16 -20.30
CA ASN A 136 10.42 20.20 -21.13
C ASN A 136 10.45 21.61 -20.47
N GLY A 137 11.53 21.94 -19.76
CA GLY A 137 11.71 23.21 -19.08
C GLY A 137 11.00 23.37 -17.74
N LYS A 138 10.21 22.39 -17.33
CA LYS A 138 9.46 22.36 -16.05
C LYS A 138 10.16 21.49 -15.02
N ARG A 139 10.15 21.92 -13.75
CA ARG A 139 10.70 21.15 -12.64
C ARG A 139 9.91 19.85 -12.45
N VAL A 140 10.61 18.77 -12.13
CA VAL A 140 10.00 17.50 -11.65
C VAL A 140 9.78 17.63 -10.17
N VAL A 141 8.56 17.32 -9.72
CA VAL A 141 8.15 17.41 -8.30
C VAL A 141 7.85 16.03 -7.69
N ALA A 142 7.55 15.01 -8.50
CA ALA A 142 7.47 13.63 -8.04
C ALA A 142 7.99 12.68 -9.12
N ALA A 143 8.64 11.60 -8.68
CA ALA A 143 9.17 10.55 -9.54
C ALA A 143 9.00 9.19 -8.87
N PHE A 144 8.47 8.22 -9.60
CA PHE A 144 8.15 6.89 -9.08
C PHE A 144 9.06 5.82 -9.66
N ASN A 145 9.05 4.67 -9.06
CA ASN A 145 9.80 3.51 -9.51
C ASN A 145 9.38 3.07 -10.92
N PHE A 146 10.26 2.36 -11.60
CA PHE A 146 9.94 1.78 -12.90
C PHE A 146 9.09 0.52 -12.73
N PHE A 147 7.90 0.54 -13.29
CA PHE A 147 6.99 -0.59 -13.39
C PHE A 147 6.72 -0.90 -14.85
N CYS A 148 6.87 -2.15 -15.28
CA CYS A 148 6.72 -2.54 -16.69
C CYS A 148 7.59 -1.70 -17.66
N GLY A 149 8.75 -1.20 -17.19
CA GLY A 149 9.66 -0.35 -17.94
C GLY A 149 9.17 1.10 -18.11
N ARG A 150 8.26 1.56 -17.28
CA ARG A 150 7.72 2.93 -17.25
C ARG A 150 7.76 3.47 -15.83
N ALA A 151 8.21 4.70 -15.67
CA ALA A 151 8.14 5.43 -14.41
C ALA A 151 7.19 6.62 -14.56
N MET A 152 6.27 6.73 -13.64
CA MET A 152 5.36 7.85 -13.51
C MET A 152 6.12 9.05 -12.93
N VAL A 153 5.92 10.22 -13.51
CA VAL A 153 6.58 11.48 -13.11
C VAL A 153 5.57 12.61 -13.11
N LYS A 154 5.65 13.51 -12.12
CA LYS A 154 4.84 14.72 -11.99
C LYS A 154 5.70 15.96 -12.21
N LEU A 155 5.18 16.93 -12.94
CA LEU A 155 5.83 18.22 -13.14
C LEU A 155 5.17 19.31 -12.28
N GLU A 156 5.90 20.40 -12.00
CA GLU A 156 5.45 21.56 -11.23
C GLU A 156 4.13 22.22 -11.69
N ASN A 157 3.64 21.87 -12.87
CA ASN A 157 2.35 22.32 -13.38
C ASN A 157 1.23 21.28 -13.18
N GLU A 158 1.40 20.43 -12.20
CA GLU A 158 0.44 19.40 -11.78
C GLU A 158 0.10 18.37 -12.87
N LYS A 159 0.97 18.19 -13.88
CA LYS A 159 0.74 17.22 -14.95
C LYS A 159 1.62 16.00 -14.82
N TRP A 160 0.98 14.84 -14.93
CA TRP A 160 1.59 13.53 -14.94
C TRP A 160 1.88 13.04 -16.35
N GLY A 161 2.96 12.30 -16.48
CA GLY A 161 3.39 11.60 -17.70
C GLY A 161 4.32 10.45 -17.33
N TYR A 162 4.88 9.78 -18.33
CA TYR A 162 5.75 8.63 -18.08
C TYR A 162 7.03 8.72 -18.88
N ILE A 163 8.10 8.29 -18.25
CA ILE A 163 9.43 8.14 -18.84
C ILE A 163 9.84 6.67 -18.94
N ASN A 164 10.81 6.37 -19.80
CA ASN A 164 11.49 5.08 -19.84
C ASN A 164 12.79 5.10 -18.99
N GLU A 165 13.47 3.96 -18.87
CA GLU A 165 14.72 3.79 -18.10
C GLU A 165 15.90 4.62 -18.64
N LYS A 166 15.76 5.27 -19.80
CA LYS A 166 16.75 6.22 -20.35
C LYS A 166 16.42 7.67 -19.98
N GLY A 167 15.31 7.92 -19.27
CA GLY A 167 14.80 9.25 -18.95
C GLY A 167 14.06 9.94 -20.11
N GLU A 168 13.76 9.22 -21.20
CA GLU A 168 13.03 9.74 -22.34
C GLU A 168 11.52 9.75 -22.04
N THR A 169 10.83 10.87 -22.32
CA THR A 169 9.36 10.94 -22.22
C THR A 169 8.73 10.01 -23.26
N VAL A 170 8.02 8.99 -22.80
CA VAL A 170 7.32 8.03 -23.68
C VAL A 170 5.81 8.28 -23.71
N ILE A 171 5.26 8.82 -22.64
CA ILE A 171 3.86 9.24 -22.57
C ILE A 171 3.83 10.70 -22.11
N PRO A 172 3.24 11.62 -22.93
CA PRO A 172 3.27 13.06 -22.67
C PRO A 172 2.67 13.48 -21.33
N PHE A 173 3.20 14.54 -20.72
CA PHE A 173 2.72 15.15 -19.50
C PHE A 173 1.42 15.93 -19.72
N LYS A 174 0.29 15.25 -19.63
CA LYS A 174 -1.04 15.81 -19.92
C LYS A 174 -2.13 15.38 -18.92
N TYR A 175 -1.89 14.35 -18.13
CA TYR A 175 -2.88 13.81 -17.22
C TYR A 175 -2.95 14.64 -15.94
N ALA A 176 -4.15 14.78 -15.40
CA ALA A 176 -4.37 15.43 -14.11
C ALA A 176 -3.92 14.51 -12.96
N ASP A 177 -4.12 13.20 -13.13
CA ASP A 177 -3.63 12.19 -12.22
C ASP A 177 -3.24 10.91 -12.98
N ALA A 178 -2.36 10.09 -12.39
CA ALA A 178 -1.85 8.88 -13.01
C ALA A 178 -1.40 7.86 -11.96
N TRP A 179 -1.43 6.58 -12.35
CA TRP A 179 -1.02 5.46 -11.50
C TRP A 179 0.08 4.65 -12.16
N ASN A 180 0.83 3.93 -11.35
CA ASN A 180 1.91 3.08 -11.83
C ASN A 180 1.39 2.02 -12.82
N PHE A 181 2.22 1.65 -13.78
CA PHE A 181 1.93 0.53 -14.66
C PHE A 181 1.82 -0.77 -13.86
N SER A 182 0.79 -1.55 -14.14
CA SER A 182 0.58 -2.90 -13.62
C SER A 182 -0.05 -3.74 -14.73
N ASP A 183 0.35 -5.00 -14.90
CA ASP A 183 -0.14 -5.86 -15.99
C ASP A 183 0.03 -5.25 -17.40
N ASP A 184 1.10 -4.47 -17.63
CA ASP A 184 1.40 -3.73 -18.87
C ASP A 184 0.41 -2.62 -19.24
N VAL A 185 -0.43 -2.19 -18.31
CA VAL A 185 -1.39 -1.09 -18.47
C VAL A 185 -1.30 -0.12 -17.29
N ALA A 186 -1.77 1.11 -17.47
CA ALA A 186 -1.89 2.10 -16.40
C ALA A 186 -3.25 2.77 -16.43
N ILE A 187 -3.69 3.25 -15.29
CA ILE A 187 -4.89 4.07 -15.14
C ILE A 187 -4.45 5.53 -15.05
N VAL A 188 -5.10 6.38 -15.82
CA VAL A 188 -4.82 7.82 -15.89
C VAL A 188 -6.10 8.63 -15.91
N PHE A 189 -6.03 9.85 -15.38
CA PHE A 189 -7.16 10.77 -15.31
C PHE A 189 -6.87 12.02 -16.16
N LEU A 190 -7.83 12.46 -16.94
CA LEU A 190 -7.76 13.76 -17.64
C LEU A 190 -8.20 14.93 -16.77
N GLN A 191 -8.97 14.67 -15.72
CA GLN A 191 -9.45 15.59 -14.70
C GLN A 191 -9.26 14.90 -13.35
N LEU A 192 -9.12 15.64 -12.26
CA LEU A 192 -8.95 15.05 -10.94
C LEU A 192 -10.15 14.14 -10.57
N PRO A 193 -9.93 13.06 -9.81
CA PRO A 193 -10.99 12.08 -9.51
C PRO A 193 -12.19 12.66 -8.76
N ASP A 194 -12.00 13.70 -7.98
CA ASP A 194 -13.02 14.42 -7.19
C ASP A 194 -13.78 15.50 -7.98
N GLU A 195 -13.31 15.84 -9.20
CA GLU A 195 -14.00 16.80 -10.05
C GLU A 195 -15.28 16.22 -10.68
N PRO A 196 -16.34 17.03 -10.84
CA PRO A 196 -17.54 16.61 -11.57
C PRO A 196 -17.18 16.16 -13.00
N ASN A 197 -17.56 14.94 -13.35
CA ASN A 197 -17.25 14.30 -14.64
C ASN A 197 -15.79 13.90 -14.82
N ALA A 198 -15.06 13.59 -13.77
CA ALA A 198 -13.74 12.99 -13.85
C ALA A 198 -13.74 11.83 -14.85
N LYS A 199 -12.80 11.88 -15.80
CA LYS A 199 -12.65 10.84 -16.82
C LYS A 199 -11.36 10.11 -16.61
N TRP A 200 -11.48 8.84 -16.32
CA TRP A 200 -10.35 7.94 -16.28
C TRP A 200 -10.26 7.09 -17.55
N MET A 201 -9.07 6.64 -17.87
CA MET A 201 -8.75 5.80 -19.01
C MET A 201 -7.76 4.74 -18.60
N VAL A 202 -7.80 3.60 -19.29
CA VAL A 202 -6.74 2.61 -19.24
C VAL A 202 -5.88 2.75 -20.48
N ILE A 203 -4.59 2.89 -20.31
CA ILE A 203 -3.62 3.06 -21.39
C ILE A 203 -2.62 1.91 -21.42
N ASP A 204 -2.12 1.60 -22.63
CA ASP A 204 -0.96 0.72 -22.81
C ASP A 204 0.37 1.47 -22.58
N LYS A 205 1.49 0.75 -22.71
CA LYS A 205 2.85 1.31 -22.50
C LYS A 205 3.26 2.39 -23.51
N ASP A 206 2.52 2.54 -24.60
CA ASP A 206 2.74 3.57 -25.62
C ASP A 206 1.76 4.75 -25.45
N GLY A 207 0.88 4.69 -24.44
CA GLY A 207 -0.10 5.72 -24.12
C GLY A 207 -1.36 5.66 -24.98
N ASN A 208 -1.61 4.55 -25.68
CA ASN A 208 -2.84 4.33 -26.42
C ASN A 208 -3.95 3.92 -25.48
N GLU A 209 -5.15 4.52 -25.62
CA GLU A 209 -6.33 4.13 -24.88
C GLU A 209 -6.79 2.72 -25.31
N LEU A 210 -7.03 1.83 -24.33
CA LEU A 210 -7.39 0.45 -24.60
C LEU A 210 -8.88 0.23 -24.76
N PHE A 211 -9.70 0.99 -24.00
CA PHE A 211 -11.15 0.92 -24.12
C PHE A 211 -11.83 2.18 -23.60
N THR A 212 -13.02 2.45 -24.12
CA THR A 212 -13.82 3.66 -23.83
C THR A 212 -15.06 3.37 -22.99
N LYS A 213 -15.18 2.21 -22.37
CA LYS A 213 -16.35 1.87 -21.56
C LYS A 213 -16.49 2.82 -20.38
N LYS A 214 -17.72 3.28 -20.17
CA LYS A 214 -18.05 4.19 -19.07
C LYS A 214 -18.54 3.39 -17.88
N PHE A 215 -17.64 3.16 -16.95
CA PHE A 215 -17.99 2.79 -15.59
C PHE A 215 -18.16 4.08 -14.78
N LYS A 216 -18.95 4.06 -13.72
CA LYS A 216 -19.20 5.23 -12.90
C LYS A 216 -17.93 5.63 -12.16
N ASP A 217 -17.30 4.64 -11.56
CA ASP A 217 -16.09 4.83 -10.74
C ASP A 217 -15.27 3.55 -10.69
N MET A 218 -14.11 3.61 -10.04
CA MET A 218 -13.30 2.48 -9.66
C MET A 218 -13.38 2.27 -8.15
N SER A 219 -13.17 1.04 -7.71
CA SER A 219 -13.06 0.80 -6.27
C SER A 219 -11.95 1.68 -5.69
N PRO A 220 -12.23 2.45 -4.63
CA PRO A 220 -11.32 3.47 -4.11
C PRO A 220 -9.97 2.94 -3.63
N ASN A 221 -9.82 1.63 -3.51
CA ASN A 221 -8.60 1.02 -2.97
C ASN A 221 -7.63 0.49 -4.03
N ASP A 222 -8.01 0.42 -5.34
CA ASP A 222 -7.21 -0.31 -6.31
C ASP A 222 -7.25 0.30 -7.71
N TYR A 223 -6.58 1.43 -7.90
CA TYR A 223 -6.37 2.00 -9.24
C TYR A 223 -5.33 1.24 -10.08
N LYS A 224 -5.39 -0.09 -10.04
CA LYS A 224 -4.44 -0.95 -10.75
C LYS A 224 -5.08 -2.26 -11.19
N PHE A 225 -4.59 -2.79 -12.30
CA PHE A 225 -4.88 -4.16 -12.70
C PHE A 225 -4.04 -5.15 -11.88
N SER A 226 -4.63 -6.25 -11.49
CA SER A 226 -3.94 -7.36 -10.85
C SER A 226 -4.41 -8.67 -11.46
N GLY A 227 -3.47 -9.49 -11.94
CA GLY A 227 -3.78 -10.77 -12.62
C GLY A 227 -4.69 -10.61 -13.84
N GLY A 228 -4.68 -9.43 -14.48
CA GLY A 228 -5.50 -9.10 -15.64
C GLY A 228 -6.87 -8.50 -15.32
N TYR A 229 -7.18 -8.21 -14.05
CA TYR A 229 -8.49 -7.73 -13.60
C TYR A 229 -8.42 -6.38 -12.89
N LEU A 230 -9.51 -5.62 -12.97
CA LEU A 230 -9.75 -4.37 -12.25
C LEU A 230 -11.16 -4.39 -11.66
N VAL A 231 -11.34 -3.80 -10.47
CA VAL A 231 -12.65 -3.61 -9.86
C VAL A 231 -13.17 -2.22 -10.19
N VAL A 232 -14.40 -2.14 -10.67
CA VAL A 232 -15.08 -0.90 -11.06
C VAL A 232 -16.52 -0.90 -10.57
N ASN A 233 -17.13 0.28 -10.46
CA ASN A 233 -18.55 0.43 -10.15
C ASN A 233 -19.33 0.72 -11.44
N ASP A 234 -20.43 0.01 -11.64
CA ASP A 234 -21.35 0.32 -12.72
C ASP A 234 -22.19 1.58 -12.40
N LYS A 235 -23.06 1.96 -13.31
CA LYS A 235 -23.96 3.14 -13.16
C LYS A 235 -24.89 3.07 -11.94
N ASN A 236 -25.10 1.91 -11.38
CA ASN A 236 -25.96 1.65 -10.22
C ASN A 236 -25.15 1.36 -8.95
N ASP A 237 -23.86 1.69 -8.94
CA ASP A 237 -22.91 1.43 -7.85
C ASP A 237 -22.65 -0.06 -7.55
N ASN A 238 -23.03 -0.97 -8.43
CA ASN A 238 -22.68 -2.37 -8.24
C ASN A 238 -21.21 -2.60 -8.59
N HIS A 239 -20.51 -3.33 -7.74
CA HIS A 239 -19.14 -3.75 -8.00
C HIS A 239 -19.06 -4.74 -9.17
N CYS A 240 -18.16 -4.46 -10.10
CA CYS A 240 -17.89 -5.29 -11.27
C CYS A 240 -16.39 -5.57 -11.37
N ILE A 241 -16.04 -6.78 -11.78
CA ILE A 241 -14.69 -7.14 -12.19
C ILE A 241 -14.64 -7.07 -13.71
N ILE A 242 -13.68 -6.32 -14.25
CA ILE A 242 -13.45 -6.21 -15.68
C ILE A 242 -12.07 -6.74 -16.06
N ASP A 243 -11.93 -7.18 -17.30
CA ASP A 243 -10.65 -7.54 -17.90
C ASP A 243 -9.94 -6.31 -18.54
N LYS A 244 -8.72 -6.50 -19.06
CA LYS A 244 -7.94 -5.45 -19.73
C LYS A 244 -8.57 -4.92 -21.04
N LYS A 245 -9.62 -5.56 -21.56
CA LYS A 245 -10.42 -5.07 -22.70
C LYS A 245 -11.63 -4.27 -22.24
N GLY A 246 -11.83 -4.11 -20.92
CA GLY A 246 -12.99 -3.48 -20.33
C GLY A 246 -14.26 -4.34 -20.41
N GLU A 247 -14.13 -5.66 -20.66
CA GLU A 247 -15.28 -6.57 -20.64
C GLU A 247 -15.59 -6.98 -19.20
N VAL A 248 -16.90 -6.96 -18.85
CA VAL A 248 -17.34 -7.37 -17.50
C VAL A 248 -17.21 -8.89 -17.37
N VAL A 249 -16.31 -9.34 -16.53
CA VAL A 249 -16.10 -10.74 -16.21
C VAL A 249 -17.08 -11.19 -15.12
N LYS A 250 -17.28 -10.32 -14.11
CA LYS A 250 -18.20 -10.57 -13.00
C LYS A 250 -18.89 -9.28 -12.60
N LYS A 251 -20.19 -9.37 -12.36
CA LYS A 251 -20.98 -8.33 -11.70
C LYS A 251 -21.57 -8.92 -10.43
N LEU A 252 -21.44 -8.19 -9.33
CA LEU A 252 -22.03 -8.56 -8.06
C LEU A 252 -23.42 -7.97 -7.89
N LYS A 253 -24.13 -8.46 -6.89
CA LYS A 253 -25.37 -7.90 -6.41
C LYS A 253 -25.10 -6.67 -5.54
N GLU A 254 -26.11 -5.82 -5.35
CA GLU A 254 -26.02 -4.56 -4.63
C GLU A 254 -25.50 -4.72 -3.19
N GLU A 255 -25.89 -5.82 -2.53
CA GLU A 255 -25.48 -6.09 -1.15
C GLU A 255 -24.01 -6.57 -1.01
N LEU A 256 -23.29 -6.81 -2.11
CA LEU A 256 -21.95 -7.38 -2.08
C LEU A 256 -20.90 -6.43 -2.66
N ASN A 257 -19.96 -6.02 -1.82
CA ASN A 257 -18.80 -5.23 -2.21
C ASN A 257 -17.55 -6.08 -2.34
N ILE A 258 -16.76 -5.85 -3.38
CA ILE A 258 -15.43 -6.42 -3.54
C ILE A 258 -14.47 -5.56 -2.72
N THR A 259 -13.68 -6.16 -1.86
CA THR A 259 -12.74 -5.44 -0.99
C THR A 259 -11.30 -5.48 -1.49
N ASN A 260 -10.99 -6.34 -2.47
CA ASN A 260 -9.70 -6.32 -3.18
C ASN A 260 -9.87 -6.87 -4.61
N VAL A 261 -8.91 -6.56 -5.49
CA VAL A 261 -8.88 -7.14 -6.85
C VAL A 261 -8.65 -8.66 -6.78
N PRO A 262 -9.15 -9.41 -7.78
CA PRO A 262 -8.93 -10.86 -7.82
C PRO A 262 -7.45 -11.23 -7.86
N ILE A 263 -7.05 -12.11 -6.95
CA ILE A 263 -5.71 -12.71 -6.91
C ILE A 263 -5.88 -14.21 -7.12
N ASN A 264 -5.21 -14.76 -8.13
CA ASN A 264 -5.35 -16.17 -8.51
C ASN A 264 -6.82 -16.62 -8.67
N GLY A 265 -7.69 -15.71 -9.17
CA GLY A 265 -9.09 -15.95 -9.43
C GLY A 265 -10.02 -15.89 -8.21
N LEU A 266 -9.50 -15.54 -7.03
CA LEU A 266 -10.28 -15.38 -5.80
C LEU A 266 -10.25 -13.91 -5.35
N PHE A 267 -11.34 -13.45 -4.76
CA PHE A 267 -11.46 -12.09 -4.24
C PHE A 267 -12.31 -12.04 -2.97
N THR A 268 -11.97 -11.13 -2.07
CA THR A 268 -12.69 -10.93 -0.82
C THR A 268 -13.93 -10.08 -1.05
N ILE A 269 -14.98 -10.43 -0.31
CA ILE A 269 -16.29 -9.82 -0.35
C ILE A 269 -16.63 -9.26 1.03
N PHE A 270 -17.27 -8.10 1.05
CA PHE A 270 -18.00 -7.57 2.18
C PHE A 270 -19.50 -7.55 1.85
N ASN A 271 -20.31 -8.22 2.65
CA ASN A 271 -21.75 -8.19 2.57
C ASN A 271 -22.26 -7.04 3.45
N ILE A 272 -22.89 -6.04 2.84
CA ILE A 272 -23.33 -4.81 3.51
C ILE A 272 -24.47 -5.11 4.48
N ASP A 273 -25.39 -5.99 4.09
CA ASP A 273 -26.59 -6.29 4.90
C ASP A 273 -26.25 -7.11 6.16
N GLU A 274 -25.28 -8.01 6.06
CA GLU A 274 -24.85 -8.89 7.15
C GLU A 274 -23.64 -8.32 7.92
N GLU A 275 -23.01 -7.26 7.40
CA GLU A 275 -21.76 -6.66 7.93
C GLU A 275 -20.63 -7.70 8.06
N GLN A 276 -20.53 -8.64 7.12
CA GLN A 276 -19.61 -9.79 7.19
C GLN A 276 -18.81 -9.97 5.91
N HIS A 277 -17.64 -10.57 6.09
CA HIS A 277 -16.70 -10.87 5.02
C HIS A 277 -16.77 -12.33 4.56
N GLY A 278 -16.41 -12.54 3.30
CA GLY A 278 -16.25 -13.85 2.69
C GLY A 278 -15.20 -13.87 1.59
N LEU A 279 -15.04 -15.00 0.94
CA LEU A 279 -14.16 -15.19 -0.22
C LEU A 279 -14.93 -15.88 -1.34
N MET A 280 -14.82 -15.35 -2.56
CA MET A 280 -15.55 -15.82 -3.74
C MET A 280 -14.58 -16.05 -4.92
N ASP A 281 -14.95 -16.98 -5.83
CA ASP A 281 -14.28 -17.13 -7.12
C ASP A 281 -14.93 -16.29 -8.23
N LEU A 282 -14.28 -16.21 -9.40
CA LEU A 282 -14.78 -15.46 -10.56
C LEU A 282 -16.09 -16.02 -11.13
N GLU A 283 -16.39 -17.29 -10.92
CA GLU A 283 -17.66 -17.93 -11.29
C GLU A 283 -18.78 -17.51 -10.35
N GLY A 284 -18.46 -17.04 -9.14
CA GLY A 284 -19.40 -16.60 -8.11
C GLY A 284 -19.73 -17.65 -7.08
N ASN A 285 -18.89 -18.69 -6.98
CA ASN A 285 -19.01 -19.67 -5.92
C ASN A 285 -18.30 -19.16 -4.66
N TRP A 286 -18.92 -19.39 -3.51
CA TRP A 286 -18.32 -19.11 -2.23
C TRP A 286 -17.23 -20.13 -1.90
N VAL A 287 -16.00 -19.65 -1.69
CA VAL A 287 -14.90 -20.40 -1.08
C VAL A 287 -15.02 -20.35 0.44
N LEU A 288 -15.20 -19.15 0.98
CA LEU A 288 -15.66 -18.91 2.35
C LEU A 288 -16.93 -18.08 2.29
N LYS A 289 -18.03 -18.60 2.84
CA LYS A 289 -19.29 -17.86 2.88
C LYS A 289 -19.16 -16.64 3.77
N ASP A 290 -19.91 -15.59 3.48
CA ASP A 290 -20.00 -14.32 4.20
C ASP A 290 -20.54 -14.49 5.64
N LYS A 291 -19.66 -14.80 6.58
CA LYS A 291 -19.98 -15.01 8.00
C LYS A 291 -18.79 -14.70 8.92
N TYR A 292 -17.80 -14.02 8.40
CA TYR A 292 -16.58 -13.69 9.13
C TYR A 292 -16.50 -12.18 9.34
N GLU A 293 -16.05 -11.76 10.52
CA GLU A 293 -15.70 -10.36 10.81
C GLU A 293 -14.49 -9.89 10.01
N SER A 294 -13.59 -10.84 9.67
CA SER A 294 -12.41 -10.55 8.87
C SER A 294 -12.01 -11.73 8.01
N VAL A 295 -11.63 -11.46 6.76
CA VAL A 295 -11.01 -12.41 5.84
C VAL A 295 -9.78 -11.75 5.24
N VAL A 296 -8.62 -12.37 5.41
CA VAL A 296 -7.35 -11.93 4.80
C VAL A 296 -6.85 -12.99 3.82
N TYR A 297 -6.53 -12.54 2.61
CA TYR A 297 -6.10 -13.40 1.51
C TYR A 297 -5.04 -12.70 0.66
N ASN A 298 -3.91 -13.37 0.41
CA ASN A 298 -2.80 -12.83 -0.37
C ASN A 298 -2.49 -13.63 -1.66
N GLY A 299 -3.38 -14.51 -2.08
CA GLY A 299 -3.15 -15.37 -3.25
C GLY A 299 -2.59 -16.75 -2.91
N LYS A 300 -2.04 -16.96 -1.72
CA LYS A 300 -1.51 -18.25 -1.23
C LYS A 300 -2.07 -18.64 0.13
N LEU A 301 -2.08 -17.70 1.07
CA LEU A 301 -2.56 -17.89 2.43
C LEU A 301 -3.94 -17.28 2.58
N LEU A 302 -4.79 -17.97 3.33
CA LEU A 302 -6.15 -17.56 3.62
C LEU A 302 -6.43 -17.74 5.11
N ALA A 303 -6.73 -16.66 5.80
CA ALA A 303 -7.15 -16.70 7.18
C ALA A 303 -8.46 -15.93 7.38
N ALA A 304 -9.29 -16.38 8.31
CA ALA A 304 -10.56 -15.73 8.62
C ALA A 304 -10.89 -15.85 10.10
N SER A 305 -11.57 -14.83 10.63
CA SER A 305 -12.03 -14.75 12.02
C SER A 305 -13.48 -14.32 12.10
N THR A 306 -14.18 -14.81 13.14
CA THR A 306 -15.54 -14.41 13.50
C THR A 306 -15.58 -13.44 14.69
N ASP A 307 -14.40 -13.01 15.21
CA ASP A 307 -14.28 -12.12 16.38
C ASP A 307 -13.05 -11.20 16.30
N GLU A 308 -12.45 -11.04 15.11
CA GLU A 308 -11.25 -10.24 14.81
C GLU A 308 -9.95 -10.67 15.53
N GLU A 309 -10.01 -11.56 16.49
CA GLU A 309 -8.84 -11.99 17.29
C GLU A 309 -8.47 -13.46 17.12
N LYS A 310 -9.46 -14.32 16.81
CA LYS A 310 -9.27 -15.77 16.78
C LYS A 310 -9.32 -16.29 15.34
N PHE A 311 -8.28 -16.02 14.62
CA PHE A 311 -8.17 -16.46 13.24
C PHE A 311 -8.00 -17.97 13.10
N SER A 312 -8.55 -18.48 12.03
CA SER A 312 -8.32 -19.82 11.54
C SER A 312 -7.68 -19.77 10.16
N LEU A 313 -6.73 -20.64 9.92
CA LEU A 313 -6.10 -20.84 8.63
C LEU A 313 -6.96 -21.77 7.78
N PHE A 314 -7.11 -21.45 6.49
CA PHE A 314 -7.86 -22.23 5.51
C PHE A 314 -7.01 -22.54 4.28
N SER A 315 -7.33 -23.62 3.58
CA SER A 315 -6.87 -23.82 2.22
C SER A 315 -7.56 -22.83 1.27
N THR A 316 -7.00 -22.59 0.10
CA THR A 316 -7.64 -21.79 -0.97
C THR A 316 -8.90 -22.45 -1.55
N LYS A 317 -9.28 -23.64 -1.06
CA LYS A 317 -10.56 -24.31 -1.36
C LYS A 317 -11.59 -24.16 -0.22
N GLY A 318 -11.25 -23.41 0.85
CA GLY A 318 -12.13 -23.17 1.98
C GLY A 318 -12.10 -24.25 3.07
N GLU A 319 -11.17 -25.21 3.01
CA GLU A 319 -11.01 -26.25 4.03
C GLU A 319 -10.24 -25.66 5.22
N LYS A 320 -10.77 -25.80 6.43
CA LYS A 320 -10.09 -25.35 7.65
C LYS A 320 -8.86 -26.22 7.94
N LEU A 321 -7.69 -25.60 7.98
CA LEU A 321 -6.41 -26.26 8.24
C LEU A 321 -6.03 -26.25 9.73
N GLY A 322 -6.34 -25.16 10.44
CA GLY A 322 -5.95 -25.02 11.84
C GLY A 322 -6.46 -23.72 12.47
N ARG A 323 -6.04 -23.51 13.73
CA ARG A 323 -6.23 -22.24 14.44
C ARG A 323 -4.89 -21.54 14.54
N LEU A 324 -4.91 -20.22 14.36
CA LEU A 324 -3.75 -19.37 14.58
C LEU A 324 -3.68 -18.90 16.06
N PRO A 325 -2.55 -18.43 16.55
CA PRO A 325 -2.47 -17.68 17.80
C PRO A 325 -3.47 -16.52 17.83
N ARG A 326 -3.80 -16.04 19.03
CA ARG A 326 -4.67 -14.88 19.19
C ARG A 326 -3.99 -13.62 18.68
N GLY A 327 -4.74 -12.73 18.05
CA GLY A 327 -4.30 -11.46 17.50
C GLY A 327 -4.64 -11.29 16.03
N GLY A 328 -4.40 -10.10 15.51
CA GLY A 328 -4.55 -9.79 14.08
C GLY A 328 -3.58 -10.59 13.22
N VAL A 329 -3.94 -10.83 11.98
CA VAL A 329 -3.13 -11.58 11.00
C VAL A 329 -2.68 -10.65 9.89
N ILE A 330 -1.37 -10.56 9.69
CA ILE A 330 -0.74 -9.82 8.60
C ILE A 330 -0.08 -10.83 7.67
N LEU A 331 -0.56 -10.91 6.43
CA LEU A 331 0.00 -11.76 5.40
C LEU A 331 1.05 -10.99 4.61
N PHE A 332 2.22 -11.59 4.41
CA PHE A 332 3.23 -11.01 3.51
C PHE A 332 2.77 -11.14 2.06
N ASP A 333 3.18 -10.19 1.24
CA ASP A 333 2.88 -10.22 -0.19
C ASP A 333 3.54 -11.44 -0.86
N PRO A 334 2.77 -12.31 -1.53
CA PRO A 334 3.28 -13.52 -2.14
C PRO A 334 4.15 -13.27 -3.39
N GLU A 335 4.12 -12.08 -3.96
CA GLU A 335 4.93 -11.72 -5.13
C GLU A 335 6.37 -11.43 -4.75
N PHE A 336 6.63 -11.07 -3.49
CA PHE A 336 7.99 -10.97 -3.00
C PHE A 336 8.59 -12.37 -2.80
N LYS A 337 9.69 -12.61 -3.48
CA LYS A 337 10.46 -13.86 -3.36
C LYS A 337 10.85 -14.05 -1.90
N ASN A 338 10.58 -15.18 -1.31
CA ASN A 338 10.80 -15.56 0.08
C ASN A 338 9.74 -15.10 1.10
N SER A 339 8.80 -14.20 0.77
CA SER A 339 7.78 -13.73 1.71
C SER A 339 6.45 -14.50 1.66
N GLY A 340 6.07 -14.98 0.49
CA GLY A 340 4.70 -15.42 0.16
C GLY A 340 4.14 -16.62 0.92
N ASN A 341 4.88 -17.15 1.88
CA ASN A 341 4.42 -18.23 2.75
C ASN A 341 4.73 -17.93 4.22
N ARG A 342 4.64 -16.65 4.60
CA ARG A 342 4.88 -16.15 5.95
C ARG A 342 3.73 -15.26 6.38
N MET A 343 3.52 -15.18 7.70
CA MET A 343 2.58 -14.26 8.31
C MET A 343 3.07 -13.80 9.67
N LEU A 344 2.66 -12.60 10.07
CA LEU A 344 2.77 -12.11 11.44
C LEU A 344 1.41 -12.24 12.11
N VAL A 345 1.39 -12.71 13.35
CA VAL A 345 0.17 -12.81 14.16
C VAL A 345 0.43 -12.22 15.53
N GLY A 346 -0.42 -11.27 15.93
CA GLY A 346 -0.26 -10.59 17.20
C GLY A 346 -1.04 -9.28 17.29
N SER A 347 -0.65 -8.44 18.24
CA SER A 347 -1.20 -7.11 18.45
C SER A 347 -0.08 -6.13 18.83
N TYR A 348 -0.40 -4.85 18.76
CA TYR A 348 0.53 -3.80 19.19
C TYR A 348 0.88 -3.93 20.69
N GLU A 349 -0.06 -4.44 21.51
CA GLU A 349 0.14 -4.57 22.95
C GLU A 349 0.98 -5.81 23.33
N ASP A 350 0.75 -6.94 22.63
CA ASP A 350 1.35 -8.25 22.95
C ASP A 350 2.56 -8.60 22.07
N GLY A 351 2.88 -7.74 21.08
CA GLY A 351 3.87 -8.02 20.05
C GLY A 351 3.40 -9.07 19.04
N TYR A 352 4.28 -9.42 18.11
CA TYR A 352 3.97 -10.26 16.96
C TYR A 352 4.80 -11.54 16.94
N LYS A 353 4.22 -12.59 16.40
CA LYS A 353 4.86 -13.89 16.16
C LYS A 353 4.96 -14.13 14.66
N LEU A 354 6.14 -14.48 14.20
CA LEU A 354 6.36 -14.91 12.82
C LEU A 354 5.93 -16.38 12.68
N LEU A 355 5.09 -16.67 11.68
CA LEU A 355 4.61 -18.02 11.40
C LEU A 355 4.87 -18.39 9.93
N ASP A 356 5.03 -19.69 9.68
CA ASP A 356 5.04 -20.23 8.33
C ASP A 356 3.62 -20.40 7.74
N GLY A 357 3.55 -20.84 6.50
CA GLY A 357 2.28 -21.04 5.80
C GLY A 357 1.38 -22.13 6.34
N GLU A 358 1.87 -22.94 7.26
CA GLU A 358 1.09 -23.96 7.99
C GLU A 358 0.59 -23.44 9.35
N GLY A 359 0.94 -22.19 9.68
CA GLY A 359 0.59 -21.57 10.96
C GLY A 359 1.50 -22.00 12.12
N LYS A 360 2.64 -22.62 11.83
CA LYS A 360 3.63 -23.00 12.83
C LYS A 360 4.54 -21.82 13.14
N LYS A 361 4.77 -21.57 14.43
CA LYS A 361 5.69 -20.53 14.89
C LYS A 361 7.11 -20.80 14.36
N ILE A 362 7.71 -19.75 13.79
CA ILE A 362 9.14 -19.68 13.48
C ILE A 362 9.82 -19.09 14.72
N ASP A 363 10.88 -19.74 15.18
CA ASP A 363 11.67 -19.21 16.31
C ASP A 363 12.45 -17.99 15.83
N THR A 364 12.23 -16.87 16.48
CA THR A 364 12.93 -15.61 16.20
C THR A 364 14.00 -15.38 17.26
N ALA A 365 15.14 -14.82 16.85
CA ALA A 365 16.23 -14.52 17.77
C ALA A 365 15.96 -13.34 18.71
N GLU A 366 14.97 -12.51 18.38
CA GLU A 366 14.47 -11.35 19.13
C GLU A 366 12.96 -11.33 19.08
N ASP A 367 12.32 -10.74 20.07
CA ASP A 367 10.88 -10.50 20.05
C ASP A 367 10.54 -9.38 19.06
N ILE A 368 9.39 -9.52 18.40
CA ILE A 368 8.89 -8.54 17.43
C ILE A 368 7.81 -7.72 18.12
N TYR A 369 8.17 -6.57 18.69
CA TYR A 369 7.23 -5.66 19.32
C TYR A 369 6.43 -4.87 18.30
N GLN A 370 7.12 -4.31 17.29
CA GLN A 370 6.54 -3.71 16.10
C GLN A 370 7.24 -4.25 14.86
N TYR A 371 6.62 -4.07 13.71
CA TYR A 371 7.19 -4.46 12.42
C TYR A 371 7.00 -3.34 11.39
N SER A 372 7.84 -3.36 10.37
CA SER A 372 7.69 -2.51 9.19
C SER A 372 7.80 -3.35 7.93
N LEU A 373 6.70 -3.41 7.20
CA LEU A 373 6.62 -3.94 5.84
C LEU A 373 6.50 -2.80 4.82
N PHE A 374 6.65 -1.59 5.31
CA PHE A 374 6.48 -0.38 4.52
C PHE A 374 7.61 -0.24 3.49
N TYR A 375 7.28 0.26 2.31
CA TYR A 375 8.23 0.50 1.23
C TYR A 375 7.76 1.64 0.34
N TYR A 376 8.68 2.52 -0.05
CA TYR A 376 8.36 3.68 -0.89
C TYR A 376 8.53 3.34 -2.36
N TRP A 377 7.47 3.53 -3.15
CA TRP A 377 7.47 3.29 -4.59
C TRP A 377 7.83 4.54 -5.41
N GLY A 378 8.10 5.64 -4.76
CA GLY A 378 8.44 6.90 -5.37
C GLY A 378 9.05 7.85 -4.37
N ALA A 379 9.44 9.01 -4.86
CA ALA A 379 9.91 10.12 -4.08
C ALA A 379 9.28 11.41 -4.62
N SER A 380 9.07 12.39 -3.74
CA SER A 380 8.47 13.67 -4.08
C SER A 380 9.15 14.83 -3.35
N CYS A 381 9.02 16.02 -3.91
CA CYS A 381 9.38 17.26 -3.25
C CYS A 381 8.44 18.34 -3.76
N GLU A 382 7.18 18.18 -3.44
CA GLU A 382 6.17 19.24 -3.55
C GLU A 382 6.49 20.23 -2.45
N GLY A 383 6.46 21.55 -2.72
CA GLY A 383 6.66 22.56 -1.71
C GLY A 383 5.63 22.31 -0.60
N GLU A 384 6.01 22.55 0.64
CA GLU A 384 5.04 22.64 1.71
C GLU A 384 4.00 23.66 1.26
N GLU A 385 2.84 23.23 0.77
CA GLU A 385 1.67 24.05 0.82
C GLU A 385 1.47 24.28 2.31
N GLU A 386 1.78 25.52 2.77
CA GLU A 386 1.29 26.01 4.03
C GLU A 386 -0.23 25.86 3.97
N TYR A 387 -0.74 24.76 4.49
CA TYR A 387 -2.10 24.70 4.96
C TYR A 387 -2.15 25.68 6.14
N TYR A 388 -2.28 26.95 5.83
CA TYR A 388 -2.92 27.86 6.75
C TYR A 388 -4.36 27.33 6.83
N GLU A 389 -4.63 26.52 7.85
CA GLU A 389 -5.96 26.48 8.42
C GLU A 389 -6.20 27.91 8.87
N ASP A 390 -6.85 28.72 8.01
CA ASP A 390 -7.57 29.89 8.45
C ASP A 390 -8.63 29.35 9.42
N TYR A 391 -8.22 29.20 10.67
CA TYR A 391 -9.17 29.28 11.77
C TYR A 391 -9.62 30.75 11.73
N ASP A 392 -10.69 31.01 10.99
CA ASP A 392 -11.51 32.15 11.22
C ASP A 392 -11.80 32.16 12.72
N GLU A 393 -11.17 33.08 13.45
CA GLU A 393 -11.61 33.47 14.77
C GLU A 393 -13.04 34.00 14.58
N GLU A 394 -14.01 33.09 14.58
CA GLU A 394 -15.41 33.45 14.67
C GLU A 394 -15.58 34.16 16.00
N ASP A 395 -15.78 35.48 15.86
CA ASP A 395 -16.36 36.43 16.75
C ASP A 395 -16.82 35.86 18.11
N ASP A 396 -16.16 36.31 19.17
CA ASP A 396 -16.70 36.38 20.52
C ASP A 396 -18.09 36.97 20.46
N ASP A 397 -19.11 36.13 20.51
CA ASP A 397 -20.49 36.54 20.74
C ASP A 397 -20.62 37.03 22.23
N PRO A 398 -20.75 38.32 22.50
CA PRO A 398 -20.81 38.83 23.85
C PRO A 398 -22.15 38.55 24.57
N ASP A 399 -23.07 37.79 23.93
CA ASP A 399 -24.41 37.52 24.45
C ASP A 399 -24.67 36.02 24.78
N ALA A 400 -23.61 35.21 25.00
CA ALA A 400 -23.80 33.85 25.50
C ALA A 400 -24.31 33.89 26.94
N GLU A 401 -25.62 33.71 27.12
CA GLU A 401 -26.29 33.55 28.42
C GLU A 401 -25.66 32.41 29.22
N VAL A 402 -25.08 32.75 30.36
CA VAL A 402 -24.60 31.82 31.39
C VAL A 402 -25.84 31.13 31.99
N TYR A 403 -26.03 29.87 31.67
CA TYR A 403 -26.97 29.03 32.46
C TYR A 403 -26.26 28.57 33.73
N ASP A 404 -26.72 29.18 34.87
CA ASP A 404 -26.39 28.72 36.22
C ASP A 404 -26.88 27.26 36.41
N GLU A 405 -25.95 26.34 36.61
CA GLU A 405 -26.22 25.00 37.14
C GLU A 405 -26.25 25.05 38.68
N ASP A 406 -27.37 25.44 39.24
CA ASP A 406 -27.71 25.16 40.62
C ASP A 406 -29.25 25.07 40.73
N GLU A 407 -29.77 23.83 40.79
CA GLU A 407 -30.98 23.51 41.55
C GLU A 407 -31.24 21.99 41.60
N ASP A 408 -31.10 21.53 42.85
CA ASP A 408 -31.91 20.55 43.55
C ASP A 408 -31.86 19.07 43.18
N ILE A 409 -31.06 18.37 44.01
CA ILE A 409 -31.23 16.95 44.38
C ILE A 409 -32.46 16.86 45.26
N GLU A 410 -33.58 16.29 44.83
CA GLU A 410 -34.62 15.75 45.69
C GLU A 410 -34.55 14.21 45.70
N ASP A 411 -34.34 13.71 46.92
CA ASP A 411 -34.49 12.32 47.36
C ASP A 411 -35.87 11.76 47.01
N TYR A 412 -35.93 10.57 46.44
CA TYR A 412 -37.08 9.67 46.60
C TYR A 412 -36.56 8.27 47.02
N GLU A 413 -36.71 7.98 48.36
CA GLU A 413 -36.91 6.63 48.87
C GLU A 413 -38.32 6.13 48.44
N ASP A 414 -38.40 4.95 47.82
CA ASP A 414 -39.19 3.76 48.21
C ASP A 414 -38.95 2.64 47.17
#